data_3638ce1f210b8b20a314952796a031e7
#
_entry.id   3638ce1f210b8b20a314952796a031e7
#
_cell.length_a   1.000
_cell.length_b   1.000
_cell.length_c   1.000
_cell.angle_alpha   90.00
_cell.angle_beta   90.00
_cell.angle_gamma   90.00
#
_symmetry.space_group_name_H-M   'P 1'
#
loop_
_entity.id
_entity.type
_entity.pdbx_description
1 polymer ?
#
loop_
_entity_poly.entity_id
_entity_poly.type
_entity_poly.pdbx_seq_one_letter_code
_entity_poly.pdbx_strand_id
1 'polypeptide(L)' 'MLTSEERALVIEQQDRLIELLTERQESSKAEDWDRARELQTEIDDAQGQLEIIRQLDDAVPG' A
#
# COMPACT_ATOMS: atom_id res chain seq x y z
N MET A 1 12.91 15.68 1.47
CA MET A 1 12.28 15.85 0.16
C MET A 1 12.46 14.58 -0.66
N LEU A 2 11.40 14.08 -1.28
CA LEU A 2 11.46 12.84 -2.06
C LEU A 2 12.09 13.09 -3.43
N THR A 3 12.88 12.13 -3.90
CA THR A 3 13.38 12.15 -5.26
C THR A 3 12.25 11.81 -6.24
N SER A 4 12.48 12.01 -7.53
CA SER A 4 11.50 11.64 -8.57
C SER A 4 11.19 10.15 -8.54
N GLU A 5 12.20 9.32 -8.30
CA GLU A 5 12.03 7.87 -8.21
C GLU A 5 11.20 7.48 -6.98
N GLU A 6 11.45 8.13 -5.86
CA GLU A 6 10.70 7.88 -4.64
C GLU A 6 9.24 8.31 -4.77
N ARG A 7 9.00 9.45 -5.44
CA ARG A 7 7.63 9.89 -5.73
C ARG A 7 6.88 8.91 -6.62
N ALA A 8 7.56 8.40 -7.67
CA ALA A 8 6.96 7.42 -8.56
C ALA A 8 6.61 6.14 -7.79
N LEU A 9 7.49 5.72 -6.88
CA LEU A 9 7.26 4.55 -6.06
C LEU A 9 6.06 4.74 -5.12
N VAL A 10 5.94 5.92 -4.51
CA VAL A 10 4.81 6.25 -3.63
C VAL A 10 3.50 6.19 -4.41
N ILE A 11 3.46 6.79 -5.59
CA ILE A 11 2.27 6.78 -6.45
C ILE A 11 1.90 5.35 -6.84
N GLU A 12 2.89 4.57 -7.23
CA GLU A 12 2.68 3.17 -7.61
C GLU A 12 2.10 2.35 -6.45
N GLN A 13 2.64 2.52 -5.24
CA GLN A 13 2.15 1.82 -4.06
C GLN A 13 0.74 2.28 -3.67
N GLN A 14 0.44 3.56 -3.81
CA GLN A 14 -0.89 4.07 -3.53
C GLN A 14 -1.92 3.52 -4.50
N ASP A 15 -1.59 3.46 -5.79
CA ASP A 15 -2.48 2.88 -6.80
C ASP A 15 -2.73 1.40 -6.52
N ARG A 16 -1.67 0.67 -6.19
CA ARG A 16 -1.77 -0.74 -5.82
C ARG A 16 -2.66 -0.91 -4.59
N LEU A 17 -2.49 -0.05 -3.60
CA LEU A 17 -3.27 -0.12 -2.37
C LEU A 17 -4.76 0.08 -2.66
N ILE A 18 -5.12 1.02 -3.53
CA ILE A 18 -6.50 1.25 -3.93
C ILE A 18 -7.08 0.01 -4.59
N GLU A 19 -6.35 -0.60 -5.51
CA GLU A 19 -6.78 -1.83 -6.18
C GLU A 19 -6.98 -2.97 -5.18
N LEU A 20 -6.06 -3.15 -4.25
CA LEU A 20 -6.14 -4.18 -3.23
C LEU A 20 -7.35 -3.98 -2.32
N LEU A 21 -7.61 -2.75 -1.92
CA LEU A 21 -8.76 -2.42 -1.09
C LEU A 21 -10.08 -2.73 -1.81
N THR A 22 -10.14 -2.42 -3.11
CA THR A 22 -11.31 -2.71 -3.92
C THR A 22 -11.54 -4.22 -4.05
N GLU A 23 -10.48 -4.96 -4.35
CA GLU A 23 -10.56 -6.42 -4.45
C GLU A 23 -10.96 -7.06 -3.12
N ARG A 24 -10.40 -6.57 -2.02
CA ARG A 24 -10.75 -7.07 -0.69
C ARG A 24 -12.24 -6.86 -0.41
N GLN A 25 -12.76 -5.70 -0.76
CA GLN A 25 -14.18 -5.40 -0.57
C GLN A 25 -15.06 -6.33 -1.39
N GLU A 26 -14.69 -6.58 -2.64
CA GLU A 26 -15.41 -7.51 -3.50
C GLU A 26 -15.34 -8.94 -2.97
N SER A 27 -14.18 -9.38 -2.49
CA SER A 27 -14.02 -10.70 -1.90
C SER A 27 -14.89 -10.85 -0.64
N SER A 28 -14.97 -9.81 0.18
CA SER A 28 -15.83 -9.82 1.37
C SER A 28 -17.30 -9.94 1.00
N LYS A 29 -17.74 -9.24 -0.06
CA LYS A 29 -19.11 -9.34 -0.54
C LYS A 29 -19.44 -10.72 -1.07
N ALA A 30 -18.48 -11.37 -1.69
CA ALA A 30 -18.61 -12.74 -2.19
C ALA A 30 -18.42 -13.79 -1.10
N GLU A 31 -18.14 -13.38 0.13
CA GLU A 31 -17.83 -14.25 1.27
C GLU A 31 -16.61 -15.13 1.03
N ASP A 32 -15.69 -14.66 0.20
CA ASP A 32 -14.42 -15.33 -0.07
C ASP A 32 -13.37 -14.86 0.93
N TRP A 33 -13.47 -15.38 2.14
CA TRP A 33 -12.66 -14.96 3.27
C TRP A 33 -11.17 -15.31 3.11
N ASP A 34 -10.87 -16.41 2.43
CA ASP A 34 -9.49 -16.79 2.17
C ASP A 34 -8.81 -15.77 1.27
N ARG A 35 -9.49 -15.35 0.22
CA ARG A 35 -8.99 -14.31 -0.69
C ARG A 35 -8.85 -12.97 0.03
N ALA A 36 -9.85 -12.61 0.82
CA ALA A 36 -9.84 -11.38 1.58
C ALA A 36 -8.65 -11.33 2.55
N ARG A 37 -8.30 -12.46 3.15
CA ARG A 37 -7.16 -12.56 4.05
C ARG A 37 -5.84 -12.38 3.31
N GLU A 38 -5.69 -13.00 2.14
CA GLU A 38 -4.51 -12.83 1.29
C GLU A 38 -4.35 -11.37 0.89
N LEU A 39 -5.43 -10.74 0.47
CA LEU A 39 -5.43 -9.33 0.09
C LEU A 39 -5.07 -8.43 1.27
N GLN A 40 -5.52 -8.76 2.48
CA GLN A 40 -5.17 -8.00 3.67
C GLN A 40 -3.67 -8.04 3.93
N THR A 41 -3.02 -9.18 3.72
CA THR A 41 -1.56 -9.29 3.87
C THR A 41 -0.85 -8.40 2.86
N GLU A 42 -1.30 -8.38 1.61
CA GLU A 42 -0.73 -7.51 0.59
C GLU A 42 -0.96 -6.03 0.89
N ILE A 43 -2.13 -5.69 1.43
CA ILE A 43 -2.44 -4.32 1.85
C ILE A 43 -1.50 -3.89 2.97
N ASP A 44 -1.29 -4.74 3.96
CA ASP A 44 -0.37 -4.45 5.06
C ASP A 44 1.05 -4.23 4.56
N ASP A 45 1.51 -5.04 3.60
CA ASP A 45 2.81 -4.87 2.96
C ASP A 45 2.92 -3.52 2.26
N ALA A 46 1.92 -3.16 1.47
CA ALA A 46 1.92 -1.90 0.74
C ALA A 46 1.92 -0.71 1.70
N GLN A 47 1.12 -0.77 2.75
CA GLN A 47 1.10 0.26 3.79
C GLN A 47 2.43 0.37 4.52
N GLY A 48 3.06 -0.76 4.83
CA GLY A 48 4.36 -0.79 5.46
C GLY A 48 5.44 -0.15 4.59
N GLN A 49 5.41 -0.39 3.29
CA GLN A 49 6.33 0.22 2.34
C GLN A 49 6.17 1.75 2.30
N LEU A 50 4.92 2.21 2.23
CA LEU A 50 4.64 3.64 2.23
C LEU A 50 5.11 4.31 3.52
N GLU A 51 4.91 3.65 4.65
CA GLU A 51 5.33 4.18 5.93
C GLU A 51 6.85 4.26 6.05
N ILE A 52 7.56 3.27 5.55
CA ILE A 52 9.03 3.27 5.52
C ILE A 52 9.54 4.45 4.70
N ILE A 53 8.97 4.66 3.51
CA ILE A 53 9.36 5.78 2.64
C ILE A 53 9.10 7.11 3.34
N ARG A 54 7.96 7.23 3.99
CA ARG A 54 7.58 8.42 4.73
C ARG A 54 8.52 8.71 5.89
N GLN A 55 8.91 7.67 6.63
CA GLN A 55 9.87 7.80 7.73
C GLN A 55 11.24 8.24 7.24
N LEU A 56 11.69 7.72 6.11
CA LEU A 56 12.96 8.11 5.51
C LEU A 56 12.94 9.58 5.10
N ASP A 57 11.82 10.06 4.57
CA ASP A 57 11.66 11.46 4.20
C ASP A 57 11.70 12.37 5.45
N ASP A 58 11.00 11.96 6.50
CA ASP A 58 10.95 12.71 7.77
C ASP A 58 12.28 12.69 8.50
N ALA A 59 13.08 11.65 8.34
CA ALA A 59 14.36 11.47 9.01
C ALA A 59 15.48 12.33 8.40
N VAL A 60 15.27 12.84 7.20
CA VAL A 60 16.27 13.71 6.55
C VAL A 60 16.25 15.08 7.20
N PRO A 61 17.35 15.51 7.85
CA PRO A 61 17.39 16.83 8.45
C PRO A 61 17.30 17.88 7.35
N GLY A 62 16.25 18.67 7.43
CA GLY A 62 15.98 19.73 6.46
C GLY A 62 16.82 20.95 6.66
#